data_99735640126a03925d182d8f74437df4
#
_entry.id   99735640126a03925d182d8f74437df4
#
_cell.length_a   1.000
_cell.length_b   1.000
_cell.length_c   1.000
_cell.angle_alpha   90.00
_cell.angle_beta   90.00
_cell.angle_gamma   90.00
#
_symmetry.space_group_name_H-M   'P 1'
#
loop_
_entity.id
_entity.type
_entity.pdbx_description
1 polymer ?
#
loop_
_entity_poly.entity_id
_entity_poly.type
_entity_poly.pdbx_seq_one_letter_code
_entity_poly.pdbx_strand_id
1 'polypeptide(L)'
;MKNNKGFTLIELLVVVAIIGILAAVGVVAYNGYTGAAKKNAAKTIHANLIKYVAAEYSKCTIDDSDTIMKKGGTGGVGCSTTDDAGNVTFVTATEIVTHLTGTDTPLEDKNPYSTASAAVRSSTSAGAGFVSITATSENLITVLTCFTDGKTGNECTDTGNQLTNTISID
;
A
#
# COMPACT_ATOMS: atom_id res chain seq x y z
N MET A 1 12.23 63.64 -10.91
CA MET A 1 13.24 62.67 -11.38
C MET A 1 13.15 61.43 -10.52
N LYS A 2 12.73 60.26 -11.07
CA LYS A 2 12.73 58.98 -10.33
C LYS A 2 14.17 58.45 -10.29
N ASN A 3 14.74 58.32 -9.10
CA ASN A 3 16.04 57.66 -8.90
C ASN A 3 15.84 56.15 -9.12
N ASN A 4 16.21 55.67 -10.29
CA ASN A 4 16.33 54.24 -10.56
C ASN A 4 17.63 53.73 -9.90
N LYS A 5 17.57 53.17 -8.69
CA LYS A 5 18.69 52.46 -8.10
C LYS A 5 18.78 51.09 -8.80
N GLY A 6 19.79 50.91 -9.63
CA GLY A 6 20.09 49.60 -10.24
C GLY A 6 20.81 48.70 -9.22
N PHE A 7 20.60 47.37 -9.33
CA PHE A 7 21.35 46.38 -8.58
C PHE A 7 22.82 46.35 -9.01
N THR A 8 23.72 46.19 -8.05
CA THR A 8 25.13 45.97 -8.31
C THR A 8 25.40 44.53 -8.74
N LEU A 9 26.41 44.29 -9.52
CA LEU A 9 26.80 42.97 -10.01
C LEU A 9 27.17 42.05 -8.85
N ILE A 10 27.78 42.57 -7.79
CA ILE A 10 28.17 41.81 -6.59
C ILE A 10 26.94 41.37 -5.74
N GLU A 11 25.90 42.20 -5.64
CA GLU A 11 24.68 41.85 -4.96
C GLU A 11 24.00 40.66 -5.63
N LEU A 12 23.96 40.63 -6.96
CA LEU A 12 23.40 39.53 -7.72
C LEU A 12 24.23 38.26 -7.55
N LEU A 13 25.57 38.38 -7.61
CA LEU A 13 26.49 37.24 -7.52
C LEU A 13 26.40 36.53 -6.14
N VAL A 14 26.34 37.32 -5.07
CA VAL A 14 26.19 36.75 -3.69
C VAL A 14 24.85 36.03 -3.54
N VAL A 15 23.77 36.59 -4.06
CA VAL A 15 22.43 35.97 -3.99
C VAL A 15 22.40 34.62 -4.70
N VAL A 16 22.94 34.55 -5.94
CA VAL A 16 22.93 33.27 -6.67
C VAL A 16 23.86 32.24 -6.05
N ALA A 17 24.96 32.67 -5.43
CA ALA A 17 25.85 31.77 -4.70
C ALA A 17 25.15 31.16 -3.47
N ILE A 18 24.43 31.96 -2.70
CA ILE A 18 23.68 31.46 -1.52
C ILE A 18 22.56 30.53 -1.95
N ILE A 19 21.78 30.90 -2.99
CA ILE A 19 20.72 30.02 -3.52
C ILE A 19 21.29 28.69 -4.01
N GLY A 20 22.44 28.71 -4.69
CA GLY A 20 23.12 27.51 -5.17
C GLY A 20 23.50 26.55 -4.04
N ILE A 21 24.06 27.07 -2.93
CA ILE A 21 24.42 26.27 -1.75
C ILE A 21 23.16 25.69 -1.10
N LEU A 22 22.14 26.52 -0.88
CA LEU A 22 20.89 26.08 -0.25
C LEU A 22 20.17 25.03 -1.11
N ALA A 23 20.14 25.20 -2.43
CA ALA A 23 19.54 24.22 -3.34
C ALA A 23 20.28 22.88 -3.29
N ALA A 24 21.61 22.87 -3.29
CA ALA A 24 22.40 21.65 -3.22
C ALA A 24 22.13 20.83 -1.96
N VAL A 25 22.10 21.48 -0.79
CA VAL A 25 21.77 20.82 0.49
C VAL A 25 20.30 20.40 0.55
N GLY A 26 19.40 21.26 0.07
CA GLY A 26 17.96 21.03 0.07
C GLY A 26 17.55 19.80 -0.74
N VAL A 27 18.13 19.56 -1.91
CA VAL A 27 17.80 18.40 -2.75
C VAL A 27 18.17 17.09 -2.07
N VAL A 28 19.33 17.01 -1.41
CA VAL A 28 19.77 15.79 -0.70
C VAL A 28 18.85 15.48 0.47
N ALA A 29 18.51 16.49 1.28
CA ALA A 29 17.60 16.33 2.41
C ALA A 29 16.19 15.95 1.96
N TYR A 30 15.68 16.56 0.88
CA TYR A 30 14.36 16.26 0.33
C TYR A 30 14.25 14.80 -0.18
N ASN A 31 15.26 14.31 -0.88
CA ASN A 31 15.29 12.93 -1.37
C ASN A 31 15.29 11.91 -0.21
N GLY A 32 16.02 12.18 0.87
CA GLY A 32 16.01 11.35 2.07
C GLY A 32 14.63 11.32 2.76
N TYR A 33 14.00 12.48 2.88
CA TYR A 33 12.68 12.61 3.48
C TYR A 33 11.59 11.90 2.65
N THR A 34 11.59 12.08 1.34
CA THR A 34 10.59 11.43 0.46
C THR A 34 10.75 9.91 0.45
N GLY A 35 11.98 9.38 0.50
CA GLY A 35 12.22 7.95 0.63
C GLY A 35 11.65 7.38 1.94
N ALA A 36 11.91 8.04 3.06
CA ALA A 36 11.36 7.65 4.35
C ALA A 36 9.82 7.74 4.40
N ALA A 37 9.24 8.77 3.79
CA ALA A 37 7.78 8.93 3.69
C ALA A 37 7.14 7.78 2.90
N LYS A 38 7.69 7.40 1.74
CA LYS A 38 7.22 6.27 0.93
C LYS A 38 7.29 4.95 1.69
N LYS A 39 8.39 4.72 2.41
CA LYS A 39 8.60 3.55 3.26
C LYS A 39 7.52 3.45 4.34
N ASN A 40 7.25 4.54 5.04
CA ASN A 40 6.23 4.60 6.08
C ASN A 40 4.81 4.44 5.50
N ALA A 41 4.53 5.02 4.33
CA ALA A 41 3.26 4.84 3.65
C ALA A 41 3.01 3.37 3.30
N ALA A 42 3.99 2.66 2.75
CA ALA A 42 3.87 1.22 2.45
C ALA A 42 3.59 0.39 3.71
N LYS A 43 4.27 0.68 4.83
CA LYS A 43 4.00 0.03 6.13
C LYS A 43 2.60 0.31 6.65
N THR A 44 2.11 1.53 6.48
CA THR A 44 0.77 1.92 6.89
C THR A 44 -0.30 1.19 6.09
N ILE A 45 -0.13 1.09 4.77
CA ILE A 45 -1.06 0.34 3.90
C ILE A 45 -1.08 -1.14 4.31
N HIS A 46 0.09 -1.75 4.58
CA HIS A 46 0.19 -3.11 5.08
C HIS A 46 -0.62 -3.31 6.37
N ALA A 47 -0.40 -2.46 7.37
CA ALA A 47 -1.10 -2.55 8.65
C ALA A 47 -2.61 -2.31 8.52
N ASN A 48 -3.01 -1.38 7.66
CA ASN A 48 -4.42 -1.09 7.41
C ASN A 48 -5.11 -2.27 6.71
N LEU A 49 -4.45 -2.92 5.74
CA LEU A 49 -4.99 -4.10 5.07
C LEU A 49 -5.27 -5.23 6.07
N ILE A 50 -4.30 -5.54 6.95
CA ILE A 50 -4.48 -6.59 7.96
C ILE A 50 -5.68 -6.29 8.87
N LYS A 51 -5.74 -5.05 9.38
CA LYS A 51 -6.85 -4.62 10.23
C LYS A 51 -8.19 -4.66 9.51
N TYR A 52 -8.20 -4.25 8.24
CA TYR A 52 -9.40 -4.26 7.41
C TYR A 52 -9.92 -5.68 7.22
N VAL A 53 -9.06 -6.61 6.78
CA VAL A 53 -9.44 -8.02 6.57
C VAL A 53 -9.94 -8.64 7.87
N ALA A 54 -9.22 -8.44 8.98
CA ALA A 54 -9.62 -8.98 10.28
C ALA A 54 -10.97 -8.40 10.75
N ALA A 55 -11.18 -7.10 10.59
CA ALA A 55 -12.44 -6.45 10.98
C ALA A 55 -13.62 -6.89 10.11
N GLU A 56 -13.41 -7.01 8.80
CA GLU A 56 -14.45 -7.48 7.89
C GLU A 56 -14.78 -8.96 8.17
N TYR A 57 -13.77 -9.81 8.34
CA TYR A 57 -14.00 -11.22 8.65
C TYR A 57 -14.72 -11.43 10.00
N SER A 58 -14.43 -10.59 11.01
CA SER A 58 -15.14 -10.64 12.29
C SER A 58 -16.66 -10.47 12.17
N LYS A 59 -17.16 -9.87 11.09
CA LYS A 59 -18.60 -9.78 10.83
C LYS A 59 -19.19 -11.16 10.52
N CYS A 60 -18.45 -12.00 9.80
CA CYS A 60 -18.86 -13.37 9.51
C CYS A 60 -18.99 -14.25 10.74
N THR A 61 -18.23 -13.95 11.81
CA THR A 61 -18.38 -14.68 13.08
C THR A 61 -19.64 -14.28 13.87
N ILE A 62 -20.26 -13.14 13.50
CA ILE A 62 -21.48 -12.63 14.12
C ILE A 62 -22.71 -13.05 13.29
N ASP A 63 -22.62 -12.97 11.98
CA ASP A 63 -23.66 -13.31 11.02
C ASP A 63 -23.02 -13.95 9.78
N ASP A 64 -23.17 -15.26 9.64
CA ASP A 64 -22.63 -16.05 8.53
C ASP A 64 -23.37 -15.83 7.20
N SER A 65 -24.55 -15.22 7.26
CA SER A 65 -25.34 -14.83 6.08
C SER A 65 -24.93 -13.46 5.50
N ASP A 66 -24.06 -12.72 6.18
CA ASP A 66 -23.63 -11.38 5.73
C ASP A 66 -22.68 -11.46 4.52
N THR A 67 -22.52 -10.32 3.88
CA THR A 67 -21.55 -10.09 2.82
C THR A 67 -20.55 -9.04 3.25
N ILE A 68 -19.29 -9.40 3.29
CA ILE A 68 -18.19 -8.55 3.75
C ILE A 68 -17.45 -7.88 2.60
N MET A 69 -16.60 -6.92 2.92
CA MET A 69 -15.70 -6.24 1.97
C MET A 69 -16.43 -5.54 0.81
N LYS A 70 -17.60 -4.97 1.07
CA LYS A 70 -18.41 -4.27 0.06
C LYS A 70 -17.74 -2.98 -0.40
N LYS A 71 -17.74 -2.72 -1.70
CA LYS A 71 -17.32 -1.43 -2.28
C LYS A 71 -18.53 -0.52 -2.41
N GLY A 72 -18.57 0.57 -1.64
CA GLY A 72 -19.70 1.50 -1.68
C GLY A 72 -21.07 0.89 -1.35
N GLY A 73 -21.07 -0.19 -0.58
CA GLY A 73 -22.28 -0.92 -0.17
C GLY A 73 -22.75 -1.98 -1.17
N THR A 74 -22.05 -2.18 -2.29
CA THR A 74 -22.38 -3.17 -3.33
C THR A 74 -21.25 -4.18 -3.51
N GLY A 75 -21.56 -5.34 -4.08
CA GLY A 75 -20.60 -6.42 -4.26
C GLY A 75 -20.14 -7.02 -2.93
N GLY A 76 -18.92 -7.52 -2.88
CA GLY A 76 -18.34 -8.13 -1.69
C GLY A 76 -18.23 -9.64 -1.78
N VAL A 77 -17.84 -10.26 -0.67
CA VAL A 77 -17.71 -11.71 -0.51
C VAL A 77 -18.70 -12.18 0.54
N GLY A 78 -19.51 -13.19 0.23
CA GLY A 78 -20.42 -13.81 1.20
C GLY A 78 -19.62 -14.57 2.27
N CYS A 79 -20.04 -14.47 3.52
CA CYS A 79 -19.43 -15.21 4.63
C CYS A 79 -19.63 -16.72 4.50
N SER A 80 -20.77 -17.14 3.94
CA SER A 80 -21.07 -18.52 3.59
C SER A 80 -21.83 -18.60 2.27
N THR A 81 -21.75 -19.76 1.62
CA THR A 81 -22.57 -20.13 0.48
C THR A 81 -23.25 -21.45 0.76
N THR A 82 -24.53 -21.58 0.38
CA THR A 82 -25.28 -22.83 0.52
C THR A 82 -25.53 -23.36 -0.88
N ASP A 83 -25.17 -24.61 -1.11
CA ASP A 83 -25.43 -25.29 -2.39
C ASP A 83 -26.89 -25.78 -2.50
N ASP A 84 -27.29 -26.25 -3.69
CA ASP A 84 -28.65 -26.79 -3.93
C ASP A 84 -28.98 -28.04 -3.08
N ALA A 85 -27.97 -28.69 -2.52
CA ALA A 85 -28.12 -29.85 -1.61
C ALA A 85 -28.21 -29.44 -0.15
N GLY A 86 -28.07 -28.15 0.16
CA GLY A 86 -28.12 -27.60 1.52
C GLY A 86 -26.79 -27.65 2.28
N ASN A 87 -25.66 -27.93 1.60
CA ASN A 87 -24.34 -27.87 2.24
C ASN A 87 -23.87 -26.42 2.36
N VAL A 88 -23.45 -26.04 3.55
CA VAL A 88 -22.89 -24.70 3.83
C VAL A 88 -21.38 -24.76 3.70
N THR A 89 -20.82 -23.86 2.89
CA THR A 89 -19.39 -23.65 2.72
C THR A 89 -19.05 -22.24 3.21
N PHE A 90 -18.08 -22.09 4.11
CA PHE A 90 -17.64 -20.79 4.59
C PHE A 90 -16.63 -20.15 3.62
N VAL A 91 -16.53 -18.83 3.69
CA VAL A 91 -15.58 -18.06 2.85
C VAL A 91 -14.15 -18.54 3.06
N THR A 92 -13.44 -18.71 1.97
CA THR A 92 -12.04 -19.16 1.95
C THR A 92 -11.07 -17.99 1.80
N ALA A 93 -9.81 -18.19 2.22
CA ALA A 93 -8.74 -17.24 1.99
C ALA A 93 -8.57 -16.90 0.51
N THR A 94 -8.80 -17.87 -0.38
CA THR A 94 -8.70 -17.65 -1.84
C THR A 94 -9.77 -16.69 -2.36
N GLU A 95 -11.01 -16.80 -1.89
CA GLU A 95 -12.11 -15.89 -2.28
C GLU A 95 -11.85 -14.48 -1.80
N ILE A 96 -11.41 -14.31 -0.55
CA ILE A 96 -11.02 -13.00 0.02
C ILE A 96 -9.88 -12.38 -0.80
N VAL A 97 -8.81 -13.12 -1.07
CA VAL A 97 -7.67 -12.62 -1.84
C VAL A 97 -8.08 -12.25 -3.26
N THR A 98 -8.90 -13.08 -3.91
CA THR A 98 -9.40 -12.82 -5.27
C THR A 98 -10.23 -11.53 -5.32
N HIS A 99 -11.11 -11.32 -4.35
CA HIS A 99 -11.93 -10.12 -4.26
C HIS A 99 -11.07 -8.87 -3.99
N LEU A 100 -10.15 -8.93 -3.02
CA LEU A 100 -9.30 -7.79 -2.66
C LEU A 100 -8.32 -7.36 -3.75
N THR A 101 -8.00 -8.25 -4.69
CA THR A 101 -7.09 -7.96 -5.81
C THR A 101 -7.81 -7.84 -7.16
N GLY A 102 -9.12 -8.01 -7.16
CA GLY A 102 -9.99 -7.88 -8.33
C GLY A 102 -10.32 -6.43 -8.70
N THR A 103 -11.16 -6.27 -9.71
CA THR A 103 -11.59 -4.95 -10.19
C THR A 103 -12.61 -4.27 -9.27
N ASP A 104 -13.34 -5.06 -8.49
CA ASP A 104 -14.37 -4.60 -7.54
C ASP A 104 -13.85 -4.51 -6.09
N THR A 105 -12.55 -4.38 -5.93
CA THR A 105 -11.93 -4.24 -4.61
C THR A 105 -12.34 -2.92 -3.94
N PRO A 106 -12.63 -2.93 -2.63
CA PRO A 106 -12.81 -1.72 -1.84
C PRO A 106 -11.50 -0.98 -1.55
N LEU A 107 -10.34 -1.59 -1.89
CA LEU A 107 -9.02 -1.05 -1.61
C LEU A 107 -8.57 -0.15 -2.76
N GLU A 108 -8.50 1.16 -2.51
CA GLU A 108 -8.14 2.17 -3.52
C GLU A 108 -6.74 2.77 -3.31
N ASP A 109 -6.00 2.28 -2.30
CA ASP A 109 -4.65 2.74 -2.01
C ASP A 109 -3.72 2.58 -3.21
N LYS A 110 -2.92 3.62 -3.45
CA LYS A 110 -1.90 3.62 -4.52
C LYS A 110 -0.54 3.25 -3.97
N ASN A 111 0.24 2.58 -4.81
CA ASN A 111 1.62 2.25 -4.47
C ASN A 111 2.42 3.54 -4.24
N PRO A 112 3.06 3.75 -3.07
CA PRO A 112 3.81 4.97 -2.76
C PRO A 112 5.01 5.24 -3.68
N TYR A 113 5.50 4.20 -4.38
CA TYR A 113 6.62 4.30 -5.31
C TYR A 113 6.15 4.44 -6.77
N SER A 114 4.89 4.08 -7.07
CA SER A 114 4.29 4.17 -8.40
C SER A 114 2.78 4.42 -8.29
N THR A 115 2.39 5.67 -8.27
CA THR A 115 0.98 6.08 -8.09
C THR A 115 0.05 5.64 -9.23
N ALA A 116 0.60 5.18 -10.36
CA ALA A 116 -0.18 4.59 -11.45
C ALA A 116 -0.72 3.19 -11.11
N SER A 117 -0.11 2.51 -10.11
CA SER A 117 -0.46 1.14 -9.72
C SER A 117 -1.24 1.12 -8.41
N ALA A 118 -2.18 0.19 -8.27
CA ALA A 118 -2.78 -0.14 -6.97
C ALA A 118 -1.69 -0.65 -6.01
N ALA A 119 -1.85 -0.36 -4.71
CA ALA A 119 -0.90 -0.82 -3.71
C ALA A 119 -1.03 -2.33 -3.44
N VAL A 120 -2.26 -2.84 -3.37
CA VAL A 120 -2.56 -4.25 -3.08
C VAL A 120 -2.60 -5.06 -4.38
N ARG A 121 -1.97 -6.25 -4.36
CA ARG A 121 -1.98 -7.18 -5.50
C ARG A 121 -1.87 -8.63 -5.04
N SER A 122 -2.33 -9.56 -5.88
CA SER A 122 -2.07 -10.99 -5.68
C SER A 122 -0.68 -11.32 -6.22
N SER A 123 0.25 -11.69 -5.35
CA SER A 123 1.61 -12.10 -5.73
C SER A 123 2.30 -12.81 -4.58
N THR A 124 3.10 -13.81 -4.89
CA THR A 124 4.01 -14.45 -3.95
C THR A 124 5.33 -13.68 -3.79
N SER A 125 5.59 -12.73 -4.68
CA SER A 125 6.82 -11.94 -4.69
C SER A 125 6.57 -10.55 -4.13
N ALA A 126 7.48 -10.07 -3.30
CA ALA A 126 7.47 -8.71 -2.81
C ALA A 126 8.00 -7.75 -3.88
N GLY A 127 7.29 -6.66 -4.13
CA GLY A 127 7.74 -5.57 -4.99
C GLY A 127 7.71 -4.24 -4.23
N ALA A 128 8.55 -3.28 -4.60
CA ALA A 128 8.68 -2.02 -3.89
C ALA A 128 7.34 -1.28 -3.76
N GLY A 129 6.89 -1.07 -2.52
CA GLY A 129 5.65 -0.39 -2.18
C GLY A 129 4.36 -1.19 -2.43
N PHE A 130 4.47 -2.42 -2.93
CA PHE A 130 3.32 -3.29 -3.05
C PHE A 130 3.06 -4.05 -1.75
N VAL A 131 1.79 -4.20 -1.43
CA VAL A 131 1.28 -5.15 -0.45
C VAL A 131 0.77 -6.36 -1.23
N SER A 132 1.58 -7.40 -1.28
CA SER A 132 1.27 -8.66 -1.95
C SER A 132 0.50 -9.55 -0.99
N ILE A 133 -0.66 -10.03 -1.41
CA ILE A 133 -1.50 -10.94 -0.62
C ILE A 133 -1.68 -12.26 -1.35
N THR A 134 -1.62 -13.36 -0.60
CA THR A 134 -1.81 -14.71 -1.14
C THR A 134 -2.54 -15.58 -0.13
N ALA A 135 -3.41 -16.44 -0.64
CA ALA A 135 -3.95 -17.55 0.15
C ALA A 135 -2.87 -18.64 0.22
N THR A 136 -2.44 -18.97 1.43
CA THR A 136 -1.43 -20.01 1.66
C THR A 136 -2.07 -21.35 1.99
N SER A 137 -3.30 -21.31 2.52
CA SER A 137 -4.22 -22.43 2.68
C SER A 137 -5.65 -21.90 2.62
N GLU A 138 -6.64 -22.79 2.78
CA GLU A 138 -8.07 -22.38 2.78
C GLU A 138 -8.37 -21.32 3.84
N ASN A 139 -7.67 -21.37 4.99
CA ASN A 139 -7.93 -20.52 6.15
C ASN A 139 -6.77 -19.56 6.46
N LEU A 140 -5.78 -19.42 5.61
CA LEU A 140 -4.61 -18.60 5.88
C LEU A 140 -4.25 -17.65 4.74
N ILE A 141 -4.26 -16.36 5.04
CA ILE A 141 -3.82 -15.30 4.13
C ILE A 141 -2.44 -14.82 4.56
N THR A 142 -1.48 -14.85 3.66
CA THR A 142 -0.16 -14.25 3.86
C THR A 142 -0.11 -12.88 3.20
N VAL A 143 0.31 -11.88 3.97
CA VAL A 143 0.51 -10.49 3.54
C VAL A 143 1.98 -10.18 3.56
N LEU A 144 2.54 -9.85 2.41
CA LEU A 144 3.96 -9.54 2.22
C LEU A 144 4.12 -8.13 1.64
N THR A 145 4.87 -7.27 2.31
CA THR A 145 5.14 -5.90 1.83
C THR A 145 6.62 -5.61 1.80
N CYS A 146 7.05 -4.99 0.72
CA CYS A 146 8.41 -4.51 0.56
C CYS A 146 8.46 -2.99 0.56
N PHE A 147 9.49 -2.46 1.23
CA PHE A 147 9.72 -1.01 1.36
C PHE A 147 11.18 -0.63 1.12
N THR A 148 11.76 -1.06 0.00
CA THR A 148 13.10 -0.63 -0.40
C THR A 148 13.11 0.81 -0.91
N ASP A 149 14.30 1.42 -0.96
CA ASP A 149 14.49 2.80 -1.47
C ASP A 149 14.34 2.90 -3.00
N GLY A 150 13.90 1.85 -3.67
CA GLY A 150 13.60 1.86 -5.12
C GLY A 150 14.83 1.94 -6.04
N LYS A 151 16.04 1.72 -5.50
CA LYS A 151 17.28 1.91 -6.27
C LYS A 151 17.69 0.73 -7.15
N THR A 152 17.17 -0.47 -6.90
CA THR A 152 17.55 -1.65 -7.67
C THR A 152 16.39 -2.64 -7.75
N GLY A 153 15.75 -2.70 -8.91
CA GLY A 153 14.81 -3.77 -9.27
C GLY A 153 13.47 -3.73 -8.54
N ASN A 154 12.48 -4.42 -9.12
CA ASN A 154 11.15 -4.57 -8.55
C ASN A 154 11.06 -5.65 -7.45
N GLU A 155 12.15 -6.31 -7.11
CA GLU A 155 12.17 -7.43 -6.19
C GLU A 155 12.89 -7.06 -4.89
N CYS A 156 12.23 -7.27 -3.77
CA CYS A 156 12.82 -7.16 -2.46
C CYS A 156 13.40 -8.50 -2.06
N THR A 157 14.69 -8.65 -2.23
CA THR A 157 15.43 -9.85 -1.83
C THR A 157 15.94 -9.80 -0.38
N ASP A 158 16.01 -8.59 0.18
CA ASP A 158 16.48 -8.40 1.56
C ASP A 158 15.31 -8.43 2.55
N THR A 159 15.32 -9.41 3.45
CA THR A 159 14.29 -9.60 4.50
C THR A 159 14.20 -8.41 5.46
N GLY A 160 15.27 -7.63 5.63
CA GLY A 160 15.27 -6.41 6.43
C GLY A 160 14.38 -5.29 5.86
N ASN A 161 14.02 -5.39 4.59
CA ASN A 161 13.13 -4.46 3.90
C ASN A 161 11.74 -5.04 3.60
N GLN A 162 11.36 -6.11 4.28
CA GLN A 162 10.08 -6.78 4.14
C GLN A 162 9.31 -6.80 5.45
N LEU A 163 7.99 -6.76 5.35
CA LEU A 163 7.05 -7.13 6.42
C LEU A 163 6.25 -8.32 5.93
N THR A 164 6.15 -9.35 6.76
CA THR A 164 5.32 -10.52 6.49
C THR A 164 4.42 -10.75 7.70
N ASN A 165 3.13 -10.84 7.46
CA ASN A 165 2.12 -11.22 8.45
C ASN A 165 1.19 -12.25 7.86
N THR A 166 0.56 -13.02 8.73
CA THR A 166 -0.49 -13.97 8.37
C THR A 166 -1.79 -13.58 9.07
N ILE A 167 -2.91 -13.84 8.39
CA ILE A 167 -4.26 -13.66 8.92
C ILE A 167 -4.92 -15.02 8.85
N SER A 168 -5.36 -15.54 10.01
CA SER A 168 -6.19 -16.74 10.09
C SER A 168 -7.67 -16.36 9.94
N ILE A 169 -8.42 -17.17 9.22
CA ILE A 169 -9.87 -17.07 8.97
C ILE A 169 -10.55 -18.38 9.35
N ASP A 170 -10.41 -18.74 10.63
CA ASP A 170 -10.98 -19.97 11.22
C ASP A 170 -12.44 -19.80 11.64
#